data_72a235a3097b86d1eb6acc20e458ff85
#
_entry.id   72a235a3097b86d1eb6acc20e458ff85
#
_cell.length_a   1.000
_cell.length_b   1.000
_cell.length_c   1.000
_cell.angle_alpha   90.00
_cell.angle_beta   90.00
_cell.angle_gamma   90.00
#
_symmetry.space_group_name_H-M   'P 1'
#
loop_
_entity.id
_entity.type
_entity.pdbx_description
1 polymer ?
#
loop_
_entity_poly.entity_id
_entity_poly.type
_entity_poly.pdbx_seq_one_letter_code
_entity_poly.pdbx_strand_id
1 'polypeptide(L)'
;MVESFKMKTWIEINIKRLDTPTDTASLVLLRIVFGLLMFWEMTRYYYNGWIRELYVKPQFYFQYEWFQWLRPLPESAMYLLFASLAILSLMIALGLFYRISTLLFFLGYSYFFLLERAIYNNHYYLICLLSLMLILA
;
A
#
# COMPACT_ATOMS: atom_id res chain seq x y z
N MET A 1 17.38 25.41 35.22
CA MET A 1 17.94 26.25 34.15
C MET A 1 18.89 25.49 33.23
N VAL A 2 19.88 24.78 33.79
CA VAL A 2 20.86 23.98 32.99
C VAL A 2 20.20 22.79 32.29
N GLU A 3 19.27 22.10 32.94
CA GLU A 3 18.56 20.96 32.34
C GLU A 3 17.63 21.35 31.19
N SER A 4 16.95 22.50 31.33
CA SER A 4 16.09 23.03 30.26
C SER A 4 16.92 23.44 29.03
N PHE A 5 18.11 23.96 29.24
CA PHE A 5 19.03 24.30 28.16
C PHE A 5 19.56 23.06 27.46
N LYS A 6 19.95 22.03 28.21
CA LYS A 6 20.39 20.74 27.64
C LYS A 6 19.30 20.06 26.83
N MET A 7 18.08 20.10 27.34
CA MET A 7 16.93 19.49 26.64
C MET A 7 16.61 20.20 25.32
N LYS A 8 16.63 21.54 25.30
CA LYS A 8 16.47 22.32 24.06
C LYS A 8 17.55 21.99 23.04
N THR A 9 18.81 21.95 23.46
CA THR A 9 19.93 21.61 22.59
C THR A 9 19.82 20.19 22.06
N TRP A 10 19.36 19.24 22.87
CA TRP A 10 19.14 17.86 22.46
C TRP A 10 18.03 17.76 21.41
N ILE A 11 16.92 18.46 21.61
CA ILE A 11 15.79 18.52 20.69
C ILE A 11 16.22 19.13 19.35
N GLU A 12 16.98 20.23 19.38
CA GLU A 12 17.47 20.89 18.17
C GLU A 12 18.44 20.01 17.37
N ILE A 13 19.31 19.26 18.04
CA ILE A 13 20.22 18.31 17.41
C ILE A 13 19.44 17.18 16.73
N ASN A 14 18.41 16.66 17.39
CA ASN A 14 17.59 15.59 16.83
C ASN A 14 16.75 16.08 15.64
N ILE A 15 16.20 17.29 15.71
CA ILE A 15 15.47 17.89 14.60
C ILE A 15 16.40 18.11 13.40
N LYS A 16 17.61 18.62 13.62
CA LYS A 16 18.61 18.75 12.56
C LYS A 16 19.01 17.42 11.94
N ARG A 17 19.04 16.34 12.71
CA ARG A 17 19.30 15.00 12.18
C ARG A 17 18.16 14.48 11.29
N LEU A 18 16.93 14.87 11.58
CA LEU A 18 15.77 14.55 10.74
C LEU A 18 15.78 15.36 9.43
N ASP A 19 16.31 16.56 9.47
CA ASP A 19 16.43 17.44 8.29
C ASP A 19 17.70 17.18 7.45
N THR A 20 18.65 16.39 7.94
CA THR A 20 19.82 16.01 7.12
C THR A 20 19.34 15.19 5.92
N PRO A 21 19.82 15.49 4.70
CA PRO A 21 19.52 14.69 3.53
C PRO A 21 20.05 13.27 3.76
N THR A 22 19.17 12.40 4.25
CA THR A 22 19.45 10.97 4.30
C THR A 22 19.59 10.45 2.88
N ASP A 23 20.44 9.48 2.72
CA ASP A 23 20.67 8.84 1.44
C ASP A 23 19.33 8.38 0.83
N THR A 24 18.84 9.10 -0.15
CA THR A 24 17.58 8.81 -0.83
C THR A 24 17.64 7.55 -1.66
N ALA A 25 18.83 6.97 -1.85
CA ALA A 25 19.01 5.73 -2.60
C ALA A 25 18.25 4.56 -1.97
N SER A 26 18.19 4.47 -0.64
CA SER A 26 17.42 3.44 0.07
C SER A 26 15.93 3.54 -0.20
N LEU A 27 15.38 4.75 -0.19
CA LEU A 27 13.95 4.99 -0.49
C LEU A 27 13.62 4.69 -1.94
N VAL A 28 14.50 5.06 -2.86
CA VAL A 28 14.33 4.77 -4.29
C VAL A 28 14.35 3.26 -4.53
N LEU A 29 15.28 2.55 -3.91
CA LEU A 29 15.37 1.10 -4.01
C LEU A 29 14.11 0.42 -3.44
N LEU A 30 13.67 0.84 -2.25
CA LEU A 30 12.44 0.33 -1.62
C LEU A 30 11.23 0.53 -2.53
N ARG A 31 11.10 1.70 -3.15
CA ARG A 31 10.03 2.04 -4.08
C ARG A 31 10.03 1.13 -5.30
N ILE A 32 11.19 0.93 -5.92
CA ILE A 32 11.34 0.08 -7.10
C ILE A 32 10.99 -1.37 -6.75
N VAL A 33 11.55 -1.90 -5.68
CA VAL A 33 11.28 -3.27 -5.23
C VAL A 33 9.81 -3.45 -4.89
N PHE A 34 9.22 -2.53 -4.14
CA PHE A 34 7.80 -2.56 -3.81
C PHE A 34 6.91 -2.55 -5.05
N GLY A 35 7.17 -1.65 -5.99
CA GLY A 35 6.38 -1.54 -7.22
C GLY A 35 6.47 -2.80 -8.07
N LEU A 36 7.66 -3.36 -8.24
CA LEU A 36 7.86 -4.60 -9.01
C LEU A 36 7.22 -5.81 -8.33
N LEU A 37 7.35 -5.95 -7.02
CA LEU A 37 6.71 -7.03 -6.27
C LEU A 37 5.19 -6.94 -6.36
N MET A 38 4.63 -5.75 -6.24
CA MET A 38 3.19 -5.56 -6.35
C MET A 38 2.67 -5.81 -7.76
N PHE A 39 3.41 -5.40 -8.76
CA PHE A 39 3.09 -5.73 -10.15
C PHE A 39 3.07 -7.25 -10.39
N TRP A 40 4.08 -7.95 -9.91
CA TRP A 40 4.14 -9.40 -9.97
C TRP A 40 2.95 -10.05 -9.25
N GLU A 41 2.64 -9.58 -8.05
CA GLU A 41 1.53 -10.11 -7.26
C GLU A 41 0.17 -9.91 -7.96
N MET A 42 -0.09 -8.72 -8.49
CA MET A 42 -1.32 -8.44 -9.23
C MET A 42 -1.43 -9.30 -10.50
N THR A 43 -0.33 -9.48 -11.22
CA THR A 43 -0.27 -10.35 -12.40
C THR A 43 -0.52 -11.80 -12.02
N ARG A 44 0.03 -12.24 -10.90
CA ARG A 44 -0.17 -13.62 -10.39
C ARG A 44 -1.65 -13.89 -10.06
N TYR A 45 -2.33 -12.96 -9.44
CA TYR A 45 -3.77 -13.06 -9.18
C TYR A 45 -4.56 -13.23 -10.48
N TYR A 46 -4.19 -12.48 -11.49
CA TYR A 46 -4.83 -12.55 -12.80
C TYR A 46 -4.62 -13.91 -13.47
N TYR A 47 -3.36 -14.37 -13.56
CA TYR A 47 -3.02 -15.63 -14.22
C TYR A 47 -3.57 -16.87 -13.53
N ASN A 48 -3.62 -16.87 -12.22
CA ASN A 48 -4.13 -18.00 -11.44
C ASN A 48 -5.66 -18.03 -11.35
N GLY A 49 -6.35 -17.01 -11.86
CA GLY A 49 -7.80 -16.91 -11.78
C GLY A 49 -8.32 -16.66 -10.36
N TRP A 50 -7.46 -16.26 -9.45
CA TRP A 50 -7.83 -16.02 -8.05
C TRP A 50 -8.81 -14.87 -7.88
N ILE A 51 -8.78 -13.89 -8.77
CA ILE A 51 -9.73 -12.78 -8.77
C ILE A 51 -11.17 -13.32 -8.84
N ARG A 52 -11.39 -14.25 -9.77
CA ARG A 52 -12.71 -14.87 -9.93
C ARG A 52 -13.06 -15.78 -8.76
N GLU A 53 -12.14 -16.61 -8.33
CA GLU A 53 -12.38 -17.59 -7.28
C GLU A 53 -12.57 -16.97 -5.90
N LEU A 54 -11.82 -15.91 -5.59
CA LEU A 54 -11.84 -15.30 -4.27
C LEU A 54 -12.84 -14.15 -4.15
N TYR A 55 -13.10 -13.39 -5.21
CA TYR A 55 -13.88 -12.16 -5.15
C TYR A 55 -15.18 -12.17 -5.96
N VAL A 56 -15.32 -13.04 -6.93
CA VAL A 56 -16.50 -13.09 -7.80
C VAL A 56 -17.42 -14.27 -7.47
N LYS A 57 -16.87 -15.49 -7.33
CA LYS A 57 -17.63 -16.70 -7.03
C LYS A 57 -18.26 -16.78 -5.64
N PRO A 58 -17.61 -16.32 -4.53
CA PRO A 58 -18.21 -16.45 -3.21
C PRO A 58 -19.50 -15.66 -3.09
N GLN A 59 -20.55 -16.32 -2.62
CA GLN A 59 -21.84 -15.68 -2.32
C GLN A 59 -21.84 -15.01 -0.95
N PHE A 60 -20.91 -15.39 -0.09
CA PHE A 60 -20.74 -14.87 1.26
C PHE A 60 -19.33 -14.34 1.45
N TYR A 61 -19.24 -13.09 1.95
CA TYR A 61 -17.99 -12.44 2.33
C TYR A 61 -17.97 -12.23 3.84
N PHE A 62 -16.91 -12.69 4.51
CA PHE A 62 -16.66 -12.38 5.91
C PHE A 62 -16.05 -10.98 6.02
N GLN A 63 -16.91 -9.98 6.06
CA GLN A 63 -16.49 -8.58 6.15
C GLN A 63 -16.16 -8.21 7.59
N TYR A 64 -15.30 -7.19 7.74
CA TYR A 64 -15.08 -6.58 9.05
C TYR A 64 -16.36 -5.90 9.53
N GLU A 65 -16.65 -5.95 10.83
CA GLU A 65 -17.87 -5.38 11.42
C GLU A 65 -18.09 -3.91 11.07
N TRP A 66 -17.01 -3.14 11.00
CA TRP A 66 -17.04 -1.71 10.67
C TRP A 66 -17.23 -1.42 9.17
N PHE A 67 -17.06 -2.41 8.29
CA PHE A 67 -17.06 -2.28 6.84
C PHE A 67 -18.10 -3.17 6.16
N GLN A 68 -19.18 -3.49 6.86
CA GLN A 68 -20.27 -4.32 6.29
C GLN A 68 -20.97 -3.70 5.08
N TRP A 69 -20.83 -2.37 4.92
CA TRP A 69 -21.36 -1.64 3.79
C TRP A 69 -20.54 -1.80 2.51
N LEU A 70 -19.31 -2.28 2.61
CA LEU A 70 -18.48 -2.60 1.45
C LEU A 70 -19.03 -3.82 0.72
N ARG A 71 -19.33 -3.66 -0.53
CA ARG A 71 -19.81 -4.74 -1.39
C ARG A 71 -18.79 -5.06 -2.48
N PRO A 72 -18.68 -6.34 -2.92
CA PRO A 72 -17.82 -6.69 -4.03
C PRO A 72 -18.32 -6.04 -5.32
N LEU A 73 -17.38 -5.58 -6.12
CA LEU A 73 -17.65 -5.06 -7.44
C LEU A 73 -18.09 -6.19 -8.40
N PRO A 74 -18.80 -5.87 -9.49
CA PRO A 74 -19.04 -6.82 -10.58
C PRO A 74 -17.73 -7.41 -11.10
N GLU A 75 -17.79 -8.60 -11.73
CA GLU A 75 -16.60 -9.31 -12.23
C GLU A 75 -15.70 -8.43 -13.09
N SER A 76 -16.29 -7.71 -14.06
CA SER A 76 -15.54 -6.81 -14.94
C SER A 76 -14.86 -5.67 -14.17
N ALA A 77 -15.53 -5.11 -13.17
CA ALA A 77 -14.99 -4.04 -12.35
C ALA A 77 -13.85 -4.53 -11.45
N MET A 78 -13.92 -5.76 -10.94
CA MET A 78 -12.84 -6.37 -10.17
C MET A 78 -11.59 -6.59 -11.01
N TYR A 79 -11.74 -7.13 -12.22
CA TYR A 79 -10.62 -7.27 -13.16
C TYR A 79 -10.00 -5.92 -13.52
N LEU A 80 -10.84 -4.90 -13.72
CA LEU A 80 -10.36 -3.54 -13.98
C LEU A 80 -9.60 -2.97 -12.78
N LEU A 81 -10.08 -3.22 -11.57
CA LEU A 81 -9.39 -2.80 -10.34
C LEU A 81 -8.00 -3.42 -10.24
N PHE A 82 -7.87 -4.73 -10.43
CA PHE A 82 -6.58 -5.41 -10.39
C PHE A 82 -5.64 -4.95 -11.51
N ALA A 83 -6.15 -4.74 -12.71
CA ALA A 83 -5.36 -4.18 -13.82
C ALA A 83 -4.87 -2.76 -13.49
N SER A 84 -5.72 -1.93 -12.91
CA SER A 84 -5.36 -0.58 -12.47
C SER A 84 -4.27 -0.61 -11.39
N LEU A 85 -4.38 -1.52 -10.43
CA LEU A 85 -3.37 -1.69 -9.39
C LEU A 85 -2.03 -2.16 -9.97
N ALA A 86 -2.03 -3.02 -10.97
CA ALA A 86 -0.82 -3.45 -11.67
C ALA A 86 -0.14 -2.28 -12.38
N ILE A 87 -0.91 -1.45 -13.08
CA ILE A 87 -0.41 -0.23 -13.74
C ILE A 87 0.15 0.75 -12.72
N LEU A 88 -0.59 1.00 -11.63
CA LEU A 88 -0.16 1.89 -10.55
C LEU A 88 1.15 1.41 -9.89
N SER A 89 1.30 0.11 -9.71
CA SER A 89 2.54 -0.45 -9.15
C SER A 89 3.74 -0.25 -10.07
N LEU A 90 3.57 -0.35 -11.38
CA LEU A 90 4.61 0.01 -12.34
C LEU A 90 4.94 1.51 -12.30
N MET A 91 3.94 2.36 -12.20
CA MET A 91 4.13 3.80 -12.07
C MET A 91 4.91 4.14 -10.78
N ILE A 92 4.64 3.45 -9.69
CA ILE A 92 5.39 3.58 -8.44
C ILE A 92 6.85 3.18 -8.64
N ALA A 93 7.11 2.05 -9.29
CA ALA A 93 8.47 1.57 -9.57
C ALA A 93 9.25 2.55 -10.44
N LEU A 94 8.62 3.12 -11.47
CA LEU A 94 9.23 4.10 -12.37
C LEU A 94 9.29 5.51 -11.77
N GLY A 95 8.55 5.76 -10.71
CA GLY A 95 8.49 7.08 -10.08
C GLY A 95 7.61 8.10 -10.79
N LEU A 96 6.75 7.65 -11.71
CA LEU A 96 5.81 8.52 -12.43
C LEU A 96 4.64 8.87 -11.50
N PHE A 97 4.39 10.18 -11.32
CA PHE A 97 3.33 10.67 -10.43
C PHE A 97 3.29 9.92 -9.09
N TYR A 98 4.47 9.76 -8.49
CA TYR A 98 4.74 8.86 -7.38
C TYR A 98 3.72 8.96 -6.24
N ARG A 99 3.41 10.16 -5.75
CA ARG A 99 2.49 10.36 -4.62
C ARG A 99 1.06 9.98 -4.97
N ILE A 100 0.59 10.39 -6.15
CA ILE A 100 -0.77 10.10 -6.63
C ILE A 100 -0.92 8.60 -6.88
N SER A 101 0.07 8.00 -7.55
CA SER A 101 0.07 6.57 -7.84
C SER A 101 0.06 5.73 -6.56
N THR A 102 0.87 6.10 -5.59
CA THR A 102 0.94 5.41 -4.29
C THR A 102 -0.36 5.55 -3.50
N LEU A 103 -0.94 6.75 -3.50
CA LEU A 103 -2.23 7.00 -2.83
C LEU A 103 -3.36 6.17 -3.45
N LEU A 104 -3.47 6.17 -4.77
CA LEU A 104 -4.48 5.39 -5.48
C LEU A 104 -4.27 3.88 -5.29
N PHE A 105 -3.03 3.43 -5.31
CA PHE A 105 -2.69 2.04 -5.01
C PHE A 105 -3.10 1.66 -3.59
N PHE A 106 -2.79 2.48 -2.60
CA PHE A 106 -3.18 2.26 -1.21
C PHE A 106 -4.69 2.15 -1.05
N LEU A 107 -5.45 3.06 -1.65
CA LEU A 107 -6.90 3.05 -1.58
C LEU A 107 -7.50 1.80 -2.23
N GLY A 108 -7.06 1.46 -3.44
CA GLY A 108 -7.53 0.29 -4.16
C GLY A 108 -7.16 -1.02 -3.48
N TYR A 109 -5.93 -1.11 -2.98
CA TYR A 109 -5.45 -2.29 -2.25
C TYR A 109 -6.19 -2.48 -0.93
N SER A 110 -6.42 -1.40 -0.19
CA SER A 110 -7.19 -1.43 1.06
C SER A 110 -8.63 -1.85 0.83
N TYR A 111 -9.22 -1.47 -0.30
CA TYR A 111 -10.59 -1.86 -0.65
C TYR A 111 -10.74 -3.39 -0.66
N PHE A 112 -9.95 -4.12 -1.41
CA PHE A 112 -10.10 -5.57 -1.45
C PHE A 112 -9.56 -6.27 -0.20
N PHE A 113 -8.61 -5.67 0.50
CA PHE A 113 -8.16 -6.16 1.81
C PHE A 113 -9.31 -6.15 2.84
N LEU A 114 -10.11 -5.08 2.86
CA LEU A 114 -11.25 -4.93 3.76
C LEU A 114 -12.48 -5.72 3.31
N LEU A 115 -12.53 -6.10 2.05
CA LEU A 115 -13.68 -6.81 1.47
C LEU A 115 -13.85 -8.21 2.04
N GLU A 116 -12.77 -8.91 2.33
CA GLU A 116 -12.80 -10.31 2.78
C GLU A 116 -11.88 -10.53 3.97
N ARG A 117 -12.48 -10.66 5.15
CA ARG A 117 -11.76 -10.93 6.39
C ARG A 117 -11.12 -12.33 6.42
N ALA A 118 -11.73 -13.31 5.75
CA ALA A 118 -11.22 -14.69 5.74
C ALA A 118 -9.89 -14.82 4.98
N ILE A 119 -9.61 -13.90 4.07
CA ILE A 119 -8.36 -13.86 3.30
C ILE A 119 -7.27 -13.06 4.05
N TYR A 120 -7.57 -12.61 5.27
CA TYR A 120 -6.61 -11.85 6.06
C TYR A 120 -5.29 -12.60 6.20
N ASN A 121 -4.23 -11.94 5.76
CA ASN A 121 -2.86 -12.40 5.91
C ASN A 121 -2.01 -11.21 6.35
N ASN A 122 -1.04 -11.46 7.22
CA ASN A 122 -0.13 -10.41 7.71
C ASN A 122 0.56 -9.64 6.59
N HIS A 123 0.77 -10.28 5.44
CA HIS A 123 1.36 -9.65 4.25
C HIS A 123 0.52 -8.50 3.71
N TYR A 124 -0.80 -8.63 3.67
CA TYR A 124 -1.69 -7.58 3.17
C TYR A 124 -1.67 -6.35 4.06
N TYR A 125 -1.65 -6.56 5.36
CA TYR A 125 -1.52 -5.49 6.33
C TYR A 125 -0.18 -4.74 6.19
N LEU A 126 0.90 -5.49 6.04
CA LEU A 126 2.23 -4.94 5.83
C LEU A 126 2.30 -4.11 4.54
N ILE A 127 1.70 -4.58 3.46
CA ILE A 127 1.67 -3.86 2.18
C ILE A 127 0.90 -2.54 2.32
N CYS A 128 -0.22 -2.53 3.03
CA CYS A 128 -0.97 -1.31 3.31
C CYS A 128 -0.12 -0.30 4.11
N LEU A 129 0.59 -0.76 5.13
CA LEU A 129 1.49 0.09 5.92
C LEU A 129 2.65 0.63 5.09
N LEU A 130 3.28 -0.21 4.27
CA LEU A 130 4.37 0.21 3.39
C LEU A 130 3.91 1.25 2.38
N SER A 131 2.75 1.04 1.76
CA SER A 131 2.20 2.04 0.84
C SER A 131 1.90 3.36 1.53
N LEU A 132 1.37 3.32 2.74
CA LEU A 132 1.15 4.53 3.55
C LEU A 132 2.46 5.25 3.86
N MET A 133 3.49 4.51 4.27
CA MET A 133 4.82 5.08 4.50
C MET A 133 5.40 5.71 3.24
N LEU A 134 5.23 5.07 2.09
CA LEU A 134 5.70 5.60 0.81
C LEU A 134 4.96 6.88 0.40
N ILE A 135 3.70 7.05 0.76
CA ILE A 135 2.95 8.30 0.54
C ILE A 135 3.59 9.44 1.34
N LEU A 136 3.99 9.16 2.57
CA LEU A 136 4.58 10.15 3.46
C LEU A 136 6.05 10.46 3.13
N ALA A 137 6.71 9.55 2.48
CA ALA A 137 8.08 9.75 2.02
C ALA A 137 8.11 10.62 0.75
#